data_d73fe83079d6692371e5a90e3eae6ecb
#
_entry.id   d73fe83079d6692371e5a90e3eae6ecb
#
_cell.length_a   1.000
_cell.length_b   1.000
_cell.length_c   1.000
_cell.angle_alpha   90.00
_cell.angle_beta   90.00
_cell.angle_gamma   90.00
#
_symmetry.space_group_name_H-M   'P 1'
#
loop_
_entity.id
_entity.type
_entity.pdbx_description
1 polymer ?
#
loop_
_entity_poly.entity_id
_entity_poly.type
_entity_poly.pdbx_seq_one_letter_code
_entity_poly.pdbx_strand_id
1 'polypeptide(L)'
;MLALWINVDECIRRKDFMLKQFENIKFITKNKRISAITPDDIDEYVDDRDLPYKCDPSNNHFKNCKNCKIEYCTLISHMLAIEEGYKSNEDWFIIFEDDTVIAHEINIEQLLKTIPDDAEVLQLHCCMGPTVEKLYDVYKQGAKWIQWKMILPSASGYMVSRKAAEKMLKLYKTNKNTWCFKDSKSCRLADVMTYETCKTYIHTYPVFYSNIVYGSLIHPDHLPSHEYANNIIKNIINNDSTGSHTFLTKLNIN
;
A
#
# COMPACT_ATOMS: atom_id res chain seq x y z
N MET A 1 -1.07 -11.07 13.13
CA MET A 1 -0.62 -9.73 12.68
C MET A 1 -1.80 -8.76 12.67
N LEU A 2 -1.60 -7.50 13.05
CA LEU A 2 -2.59 -6.44 12.90
C LEU A 2 -2.70 -6.02 11.45
N ALA A 3 -3.92 -5.98 10.91
CA ALA A 3 -4.24 -5.38 9.62
C ALA A 3 -5.00 -4.07 9.82
N LEU A 4 -4.56 -3.03 9.14
CA LEU A 4 -5.25 -1.75 9.03
C LEU A 4 -5.72 -1.62 7.58
N TRP A 5 -6.95 -1.20 7.36
CA TRP A 5 -7.47 -1.10 6.01
C TRP A 5 -8.29 0.16 5.82
N ILE A 6 -7.99 0.85 4.72
CA ILE A 6 -8.51 2.17 4.41
C ILE A 6 -9.74 2.01 3.53
N ASN A 7 -10.85 2.65 3.91
CA ASN A 7 -12.11 2.56 3.17
C ASN A 7 -12.92 3.84 3.33
N VAL A 8 -13.42 4.36 2.23
CA VAL A 8 -14.37 5.49 2.22
C VAL A 8 -15.71 5.03 2.80
N ASP A 9 -16.29 5.82 3.71
CA ASP A 9 -17.46 5.41 4.50
C ASP A 9 -18.66 4.99 3.65
N GLU A 10 -18.90 5.67 2.54
CA GLU A 10 -19.98 5.39 1.59
C GLU A 10 -19.73 4.14 0.73
N CYS A 11 -18.51 3.63 0.69
CA CYS A 11 -18.14 2.47 -0.11
C CYS A 11 -18.46 1.13 0.60
N ILE A 12 -19.73 0.91 0.94
CA ILE A 12 -20.21 -0.26 1.71
C ILE A 12 -19.83 -1.59 1.04
N ARG A 13 -19.96 -1.71 -0.30
CA ARG A 13 -19.61 -2.96 -1.01
C ARG A 13 -18.13 -3.32 -0.88
N ARG A 14 -17.22 -2.34 -0.90
CA ARG A 14 -15.80 -2.56 -0.70
C ARG A 14 -15.51 -2.92 0.75
N LYS A 15 -16.22 -2.29 1.70
CA LYS A 15 -16.16 -2.64 3.12
C LYS A 15 -16.52 -4.11 3.36
N ASP A 16 -17.68 -4.56 2.83
CA ASP A 16 -18.15 -5.94 2.97
C ASP A 16 -17.18 -6.93 2.32
N PHE A 17 -16.60 -6.57 1.18
CA PHE A 17 -15.59 -7.36 0.50
C PHE A 17 -14.36 -7.59 1.39
N MET A 18 -13.80 -6.55 2.01
CA MET A 18 -12.65 -6.68 2.92
C MET A 18 -12.98 -7.51 4.15
N LEU A 19 -14.12 -7.27 4.79
CA LEU A 19 -14.55 -8.04 5.97
C LEU A 19 -14.67 -9.53 5.66
N LYS A 20 -15.28 -9.87 4.52
CA LYS A 20 -15.41 -11.27 4.07
C LYS A 20 -14.06 -11.95 3.83
N GLN A 21 -13.06 -11.22 3.33
CA GLN A 21 -11.71 -11.77 3.18
C GLN A 21 -11.09 -12.09 4.54
N PHE A 22 -11.20 -11.18 5.52
CA PHE A 22 -10.60 -11.37 6.84
C PHE A 22 -11.19 -12.57 7.61
N GLU A 23 -12.43 -12.99 7.34
CA GLU A 23 -13.02 -14.19 7.92
C GLU A 23 -12.26 -15.48 7.56
N ASN A 24 -11.58 -15.50 6.41
CA ASN A 24 -10.92 -16.67 5.86
C ASN A 24 -9.38 -16.64 5.97
N ILE A 25 -8.81 -15.61 6.59
CA ILE A 25 -7.37 -15.37 6.65
C ILE A 25 -6.88 -15.50 8.09
N LYS A 26 -5.92 -16.43 8.32
CA LYS A 26 -5.43 -16.75 9.67
C LYS A 26 -4.26 -15.88 10.11
N PHE A 27 -3.42 -15.40 9.18
CA PHE A 27 -2.28 -14.56 9.55
C PHE A 27 -2.71 -13.17 10.07
N ILE A 28 -3.92 -12.73 9.76
CA ILE A 28 -4.52 -11.52 10.31
C ILE A 28 -5.27 -11.89 11.59
N THR A 29 -4.71 -11.56 12.74
CA THR A 29 -5.29 -11.87 14.07
C THR A 29 -6.19 -10.76 14.60
N LYS A 30 -6.01 -9.55 14.09
CA LYS A 30 -6.83 -8.36 14.38
C LYS A 30 -6.91 -7.52 13.12
N ASN A 31 -8.06 -6.92 12.85
CA ASN A 31 -8.19 -5.91 11.82
C ASN A 31 -8.90 -4.67 12.34
N LYS A 32 -8.56 -3.52 11.78
CA LYS A 32 -9.21 -2.24 12.08
C LYS A 32 -9.39 -1.45 10.80
N ARG A 33 -10.61 -1.00 10.55
CA ARG A 33 -10.91 -0.07 9.47
C ARG A 33 -10.45 1.33 9.84
N ILE A 34 -9.86 2.01 8.89
CA ILE A 34 -9.54 3.43 8.91
C ILE A 34 -10.49 4.11 7.94
N SER A 35 -11.32 5.02 8.45
CA SER A 35 -12.15 5.85 7.60
C SER A 35 -11.26 6.73 6.73
N ALA A 36 -11.42 6.61 5.42
CA ALA A 36 -10.63 7.40 4.48
C ALA A 36 -11.03 8.88 4.56
N ILE A 37 -10.05 9.75 4.49
CA ILE A 37 -10.28 11.20 4.39
C ILE A 37 -10.84 11.50 3.01
N THR A 38 -11.87 12.35 2.97
CA THR A 38 -12.52 12.83 1.74
C THR A 38 -12.10 14.27 1.42
N PRO A 39 -12.34 14.75 0.20
CA PRO A 39 -12.09 16.15 -0.13
C PRO A 39 -12.85 17.18 0.73
N ASP A 40 -13.94 16.77 1.37
CA ASP A 40 -14.71 17.65 2.24
C ASP A 40 -14.07 17.83 3.62
N ASP A 41 -13.34 16.81 4.10
CA ASP A 41 -12.76 16.79 5.45
C ASP A 41 -11.27 17.17 5.49
N ILE A 42 -10.57 17.15 4.36
CA ILE A 42 -9.10 17.19 4.31
C ILE A 42 -8.50 18.43 4.97
N ASP A 43 -9.20 19.57 4.91
CA ASP A 43 -8.71 20.85 5.43
C ASP A 43 -8.49 20.81 6.96
N GLU A 44 -9.14 19.86 7.67
CA GLU A 44 -8.92 19.63 9.10
C GLU A 44 -7.63 18.86 9.40
N TYR A 45 -7.08 18.17 8.41
CA TYR A 45 -5.95 17.25 8.56
C TYR A 45 -4.64 17.78 7.99
N VAL A 46 -4.69 18.79 7.13
CA VAL A 46 -3.50 19.34 6.45
C VAL A 46 -3.08 20.66 7.08
N ASP A 47 -1.79 20.83 7.28
CA ASP A 47 -1.22 22.11 7.74
C ASP A 47 -1.29 23.17 6.64
N ASP A 48 -1.63 24.40 6.99
CA ASP A 48 -1.74 25.55 6.06
C ASP A 48 -0.49 25.75 5.19
N ARG A 49 0.67 25.31 5.67
CA ARG A 49 1.93 25.41 4.92
C ARG A 49 1.98 24.52 3.67
N ASP A 50 1.12 23.52 3.57
CA ASP A 50 1.01 22.65 2.39
C ASP A 50 -0.03 23.15 1.36
N LEU A 51 -0.73 24.24 1.66
CA LEU A 51 -1.67 24.82 0.72
C LEU A 51 -1.02 25.77 -0.30
N PRO A 52 -1.52 25.85 -1.55
CA PRO A 52 -2.53 24.97 -2.14
C PRO A 52 -1.99 23.57 -2.41
N TYR A 53 -2.86 22.55 -2.43
CA TYR A 53 -2.49 21.16 -2.67
C TYR A 53 -1.69 20.99 -3.98
N LYS A 54 -0.50 20.38 -3.89
CA LYS A 54 0.36 20.09 -5.05
C LYS A 54 0.94 18.68 -4.90
N CYS A 55 0.63 17.79 -5.83
CA CYS A 55 1.13 16.41 -5.81
C CYS A 55 2.66 16.36 -5.91
N ASP A 56 3.23 17.19 -6.77
CA ASP A 56 4.69 17.35 -6.90
C ASP A 56 5.03 18.82 -7.17
N PRO A 57 5.62 19.52 -6.20
CA PRO A 57 5.98 20.93 -6.37
C PRO A 57 7.12 21.15 -7.36
N SER A 58 7.92 20.12 -7.68
CA SER A 58 9.11 20.22 -8.53
C SER A 58 8.89 19.69 -9.95
N ASN A 59 7.90 18.82 -10.18
CA ASN A 59 7.68 18.13 -11.44
C ASN A 59 6.58 18.78 -12.28
N ASN A 60 6.94 19.19 -13.49
CA ASN A 60 6.02 19.82 -14.44
C ASN A 60 4.84 18.90 -14.86
N HIS A 61 5.01 17.57 -14.82
CA HIS A 61 3.95 16.61 -15.13
C HIS A 61 2.76 16.71 -14.15
N PHE A 62 3.01 17.05 -12.89
CA PHE A 62 1.98 17.13 -11.86
C PHE A 62 1.49 18.57 -11.58
N LYS A 63 2.07 19.58 -12.24
CA LYS A 63 1.63 20.99 -12.06
C LYS A 63 0.15 21.23 -12.37
N ASN A 64 -0.45 20.39 -13.22
CA ASN A 64 -1.85 20.45 -13.62
C ASN A 64 -2.65 19.22 -13.14
N CYS A 65 -2.18 18.51 -12.13
CA CYS A 65 -2.91 17.37 -11.57
C CYS A 65 -4.28 17.83 -11.06
N LYS A 66 -5.34 17.40 -11.74
CA LYS A 66 -6.73 17.73 -11.35
C LYS A 66 -7.15 17.03 -10.06
N ASN A 67 -6.40 16.01 -9.64
CA ASN A 67 -6.71 15.15 -8.52
C ASN A 67 -5.86 15.42 -7.28
N CYS A 68 -5.06 16.52 -7.25
CA CYS A 68 -4.16 16.79 -6.14
C CYS A 68 -4.85 16.72 -4.76
N LYS A 69 -6.07 17.24 -4.64
CA LYS A 69 -6.80 17.20 -3.37
C LYS A 69 -7.15 15.76 -2.99
N ILE A 70 -7.57 14.92 -3.95
CA ILE A 70 -7.88 13.49 -3.72
C ILE A 70 -6.61 12.71 -3.37
N GLU A 71 -5.49 13.00 -4.04
CA GLU A 71 -4.19 12.38 -3.73
C GLU A 71 -3.73 12.69 -2.30
N TYR A 72 -3.93 13.94 -1.85
CA TYR A 72 -3.66 14.29 -0.46
C TYR A 72 -4.61 13.57 0.51
N CYS A 73 -5.90 13.40 0.18
CA CYS A 73 -6.83 12.60 0.98
C CYS A 73 -6.31 11.17 1.14
N THR A 74 -5.86 10.57 0.05
CA THR A 74 -5.27 9.22 0.06
C THR A 74 -4.02 9.19 0.92
N LEU A 75 -3.09 10.12 0.73
CA LEU A 75 -1.87 10.20 1.53
C LEU A 75 -2.17 10.35 3.04
N ILE A 76 -3.08 11.25 3.42
CA ILE A 76 -3.47 11.44 4.82
C ILE A 76 -4.11 10.16 5.38
N SER A 77 -4.97 9.49 4.62
CA SER A 77 -5.59 8.23 5.04
C SER A 77 -4.55 7.15 5.34
N HIS A 78 -3.50 7.04 4.51
CA HIS A 78 -2.37 6.15 4.77
C HIS A 78 -1.57 6.58 6.01
N MET A 79 -1.34 7.87 6.22
CA MET A 79 -0.65 8.38 7.42
C MET A 79 -1.45 8.12 8.70
N LEU A 80 -2.79 8.20 8.65
CA LEU A 80 -3.66 7.83 9.78
C LEU A 80 -3.59 6.32 10.07
N ALA A 81 -3.55 5.48 9.04
CA ALA A 81 -3.34 4.05 9.21
C ALA A 81 -1.96 3.76 9.85
N ILE A 82 -0.92 4.43 9.40
CA ILE A 82 0.44 4.30 9.97
C ILE A 82 0.47 4.75 11.44
N GLU A 83 -0.20 5.86 11.78
CA GLU A 83 -0.32 6.33 13.16
C GLU A 83 -1.04 5.32 14.05
N GLU A 84 -2.12 4.74 13.57
CA GLU A 84 -2.86 3.72 14.31
C GLU A 84 -2.03 2.45 14.52
N GLY A 85 -1.28 2.03 13.50
CA GLY A 85 -0.33 0.93 13.60
C GLY A 85 0.76 1.20 14.64
N TYR A 86 1.31 2.40 14.67
CA TYR A 86 2.27 2.80 15.70
C TYR A 86 1.71 2.70 17.12
N LYS A 87 0.45 3.14 17.32
CA LYS A 87 -0.24 3.08 18.63
C LYS A 87 -0.51 1.64 19.11
N SER A 88 -0.56 0.67 18.20
CA SER A 88 -0.84 -0.73 18.53
C SER A 88 0.30 -1.44 19.28
N ASN A 89 1.51 -0.90 19.26
CA ASN A 89 2.75 -1.50 19.77
C ASN A 89 3.22 -2.78 19.02
N GLU A 90 2.62 -3.14 17.91
CA GLU A 90 3.09 -4.24 17.05
C GLU A 90 4.44 -3.86 16.39
N ASP A 91 5.39 -4.77 16.31
CA ASP A 91 6.68 -4.53 15.63
C ASP A 91 6.51 -4.32 14.13
N TRP A 92 5.58 -5.06 13.53
CA TRP A 92 5.14 -4.97 12.15
C TRP A 92 3.63 -5.04 12.06
N PHE A 93 3.03 -4.22 11.20
CA PHE A 93 1.61 -4.27 10.84
C PHE A 93 1.45 -4.14 9.33
N ILE A 94 0.30 -4.57 8.82
CA ILE A 94 0.00 -4.52 7.39
C ILE A 94 -1.11 -3.50 7.11
N ILE A 95 -0.96 -2.76 6.01
CA ILE A 95 -1.95 -1.79 5.55
C ILE A 95 -2.48 -2.23 4.19
N PHE A 96 -3.80 -2.15 4.02
CA PHE A 96 -4.52 -2.44 2.79
C PHE A 96 -5.38 -1.26 2.35
N GLU A 97 -5.53 -1.08 1.04
CA GLU A 97 -6.67 -0.37 0.47
C GLU A 97 -7.87 -1.34 0.34
N ASP A 98 -9.08 -0.80 0.27
CA ASP A 98 -10.33 -1.57 0.32
C ASP A 98 -10.66 -2.35 -0.95
N ASP A 99 -9.79 -2.29 -1.95
CA ASP A 99 -9.87 -3.08 -3.17
C ASP A 99 -8.74 -4.13 -3.29
N THR A 100 -7.96 -4.34 -2.24
CA THR A 100 -6.91 -5.35 -2.24
C THR A 100 -7.49 -6.76 -2.15
N VAL A 101 -7.09 -7.65 -3.06
CA VAL A 101 -7.39 -9.09 -2.99
C VAL A 101 -6.22 -9.81 -2.33
N ILE A 102 -6.50 -10.49 -1.22
CA ILE A 102 -5.53 -11.27 -0.47
C ILE A 102 -5.53 -12.69 -1.03
N ALA A 103 -4.56 -12.96 -1.91
CA ALA A 103 -4.51 -14.22 -2.67
C ALA A 103 -3.85 -15.39 -1.92
N HIS A 104 -3.15 -15.09 -0.82
CA HIS A 104 -2.35 -16.07 -0.09
C HIS A 104 -2.54 -15.95 1.42
N GLU A 105 -2.51 -17.10 2.09
CA GLU A 105 -2.19 -17.16 3.51
C GLU A 105 -0.68 -16.95 3.66
N ILE A 106 -0.27 -16.09 4.61
CA ILE A 106 1.13 -15.71 4.79
C ILE A 106 1.63 -16.22 6.14
N ASN A 107 2.67 -17.03 6.12
CA ASN A 107 3.43 -17.31 7.34
C ASN A 107 4.35 -16.11 7.65
N ILE A 108 3.88 -15.22 8.50
CA ILE A 108 4.55 -13.96 8.84
C ILE A 108 5.94 -14.18 9.43
N GLU A 109 6.09 -15.17 10.31
CA GLU A 109 7.40 -15.49 10.92
C GLU A 109 8.42 -15.88 9.86
N GLN A 110 8.01 -16.70 8.89
CA GLN A 110 8.89 -17.11 7.80
C GLN A 110 9.16 -15.96 6.82
N LEU A 111 8.16 -15.14 6.53
CA LEU A 111 8.33 -13.93 5.71
C LEU A 111 9.41 -13.02 6.32
N LEU A 112 9.30 -12.70 7.62
CA LEU A 112 10.21 -11.80 8.30
C LEU A 112 11.64 -12.34 8.41
N LYS A 113 11.86 -13.66 8.32
CA LYS A 113 13.19 -14.24 8.22
C LYS A 113 13.87 -14.04 6.84
N THR A 114 13.12 -13.61 5.84
CA THR A 114 13.62 -13.42 4.46
C THR A 114 13.88 -11.97 4.09
N ILE A 115 13.44 -11.02 4.92
CA ILE A 115 13.58 -9.60 4.61
C ILE A 115 15.01 -9.12 4.78
N PRO A 116 15.45 -8.09 4.04
CA PRO A 116 16.72 -7.41 4.29
C PRO A 116 16.77 -6.82 5.70
N ASP A 117 17.95 -6.87 6.35
CA ASP A 117 18.13 -6.44 7.74
C ASP A 117 17.80 -4.96 7.99
N ASP A 118 17.95 -4.12 6.97
CA ASP A 118 17.65 -2.69 7.05
C ASP A 118 16.23 -2.33 6.56
N ALA A 119 15.39 -3.31 6.28
CA ALA A 119 14.02 -3.08 5.80
C ALA A 119 13.17 -2.37 6.86
N GLU A 120 12.51 -1.30 6.44
CA GLU A 120 11.58 -0.52 7.25
C GLU A 120 10.13 -0.65 6.74
N VAL A 121 9.96 -0.79 5.40
CA VAL A 121 8.67 -0.99 4.73
C VAL A 121 8.81 -2.10 3.69
N LEU A 122 7.78 -2.92 3.55
CA LEU A 122 7.70 -4.04 2.61
C LEU A 122 6.49 -3.87 1.69
N GLN A 123 6.72 -3.56 0.43
CA GLN A 123 5.67 -3.54 -0.58
C GLN A 123 5.37 -4.96 -1.06
N LEU A 124 4.09 -5.35 -1.06
CA LEU A 124 3.64 -6.71 -1.39
C LEU A 124 2.74 -6.75 -2.63
N HIS A 125 2.48 -5.60 -3.24
CA HIS A 125 1.71 -5.45 -4.47
C HIS A 125 2.35 -4.43 -5.42
N CYS A 126 2.27 -4.70 -6.72
CA CYS A 126 2.61 -3.75 -7.79
C CYS A 126 1.50 -3.76 -8.84
N CYS A 127 1.01 -2.58 -9.22
CA CYS A 127 -0.12 -2.43 -10.13
C CYS A 127 0.28 -2.24 -11.61
N MET A 128 1.57 -2.36 -11.96
CA MET A 128 2.07 -2.20 -13.33
C MET A 128 2.44 -3.55 -13.96
N GLY A 129 1.68 -4.01 -14.95
CA GLY A 129 1.85 -5.31 -15.59
C GLY A 129 3.29 -5.61 -16.06
N PRO A 130 3.92 -4.78 -16.89
CA PRO A 130 5.29 -5.03 -17.35
C PRO A 130 6.32 -5.07 -16.23
N THR A 131 6.03 -4.38 -15.12
CA THR A 131 6.89 -4.39 -13.93
C THR A 131 6.70 -5.68 -13.15
N VAL A 132 5.47 -6.16 -13.01
CA VAL A 132 5.15 -7.45 -12.37
C VAL A 132 5.87 -8.61 -13.08
N GLU A 133 5.87 -8.63 -14.42
CA GLU A 133 6.60 -9.65 -15.19
C GLU A 133 8.10 -9.64 -14.88
N LYS A 134 8.72 -8.46 -14.89
CA LYS A 134 10.14 -8.31 -14.57
C LYS A 134 10.47 -8.70 -13.13
N LEU A 135 9.59 -8.35 -12.17
CA LEU A 135 9.74 -8.77 -10.78
C LEU A 135 9.69 -10.29 -10.67
N TYR A 136 8.75 -10.94 -11.35
CA TYR A 136 8.64 -12.39 -11.34
C TYR A 136 9.83 -13.07 -12.02
N ASP A 137 10.42 -12.49 -13.06
CA ASP A 137 11.65 -12.98 -13.65
C ASP A 137 12.83 -12.93 -12.65
N VAL A 138 12.93 -11.86 -11.87
CA VAL A 138 13.91 -11.72 -10.78
C VAL A 138 13.65 -12.76 -9.68
N TYR A 139 12.38 -13.00 -9.35
CA TYR A 139 11.98 -14.04 -8.41
C TYR A 139 12.45 -15.44 -8.84
N LYS A 140 12.24 -15.81 -10.11
CA LYS A 140 12.69 -17.09 -10.69
C LYS A 140 14.21 -17.26 -10.65
N GLN A 141 14.97 -16.16 -10.62
CA GLN A 141 16.43 -16.14 -10.44
C GLN A 141 16.87 -16.27 -8.96
N GLY A 142 15.92 -16.37 -8.02
CA GLY A 142 16.15 -16.60 -6.59
C GLY A 142 16.17 -15.35 -5.71
N ALA A 143 16.07 -14.15 -6.26
CA ALA A 143 16.00 -12.93 -5.47
C ALA A 143 14.57 -12.64 -5.03
N LYS A 144 14.28 -12.74 -3.73
CA LYS A 144 12.94 -12.54 -3.17
C LYS A 144 12.58 -11.07 -2.96
N TRP A 145 13.57 -10.23 -2.70
CA TRP A 145 13.40 -8.81 -2.40
C TRP A 145 14.32 -7.97 -3.26
N ILE A 146 13.81 -6.84 -3.75
CA ILE A 146 14.63 -5.78 -4.33
C ILE A 146 14.29 -4.45 -3.67
N GLN A 147 15.26 -3.56 -3.60
CA GLN A 147 15.01 -2.22 -3.07
C GLN A 147 14.01 -1.48 -3.97
N TRP A 148 13.03 -0.84 -3.34
CA TRP A 148 12.02 -0.08 -4.03
C TRP A 148 12.60 1.10 -4.85
N LYS A 149 11.95 1.37 -5.97
CA LYS A 149 12.24 2.51 -6.85
C LYS A 149 10.90 3.10 -7.32
N MET A 150 10.89 4.37 -7.71
CA MET A 150 9.68 5.10 -8.14
C MET A 150 8.89 4.44 -9.30
N ILE A 151 9.48 3.53 -10.04
CA ILE A 151 8.80 2.73 -11.09
C ILE A 151 7.98 1.55 -10.56
N LEU A 152 7.84 1.43 -9.26
CA LEU A 152 7.16 0.33 -8.57
C LEU A 152 5.94 0.86 -7.78
N PRO A 153 4.90 1.40 -8.48
CA PRO A 153 3.78 2.05 -7.80
C PRO A 153 2.85 1.02 -7.14
N SER A 154 2.14 1.43 -6.18
CA SER A 154 0.97 0.92 -5.48
C SER A 154 1.14 0.94 -3.97
N ALA A 155 0.16 1.52 -3.28
CA ALA A 155 0.02 1.47 -1.83
C ALA A 155 -1.10 0.51 -1.37
N SER A 156 -1.64 -0.34 -2.25
CA SER A 156 -2.82 -1.15 -1.92
C SER A 156 -2.53 -2.32 -0.96
N GLY A 157 -1.25 -2.73 -0.79
CA GLY A 157 -0.90 -3.79 0.15
C GLY A 157 0.58 -3.75 0.54
N TYR A 158 0.87 -3.34 1.79
CA TYR A 158 2.26 -3.23 2.28
C TYR A 158 2.36 -3.38 3.79
N MET A 159 3.53 -3.76 4.28
CA MET A 159 3.82 -3.85 5.70
C MET A 159 4.73 -2.70 6.14
N VAL A 160 4.51 -2.22 7.36
CA VAL A 160 5.26 -1.13 7.98
C VAL A 160 5.82 -1.60 9.30
N SER A 161 7.12 -1.37 9.52
CA SER A 161 7.70 -1.57 10.84
C SER A 161 7.34 -0.41 11.79
N ARG A 162 7.27 -0.71 13.08
CA ARG A 162 7.07 0.32 14.12
C ARG A 162 8.08 1.46 14.01
N LYS A 163 9.34 1.13 13.70
CA LYS A 163 10.43 2.10 13.49
C LYS A 163 10.13 3.04 12.31
N ALA A 164 9.63 2.50 11.19
CA ALA A 164 9.24 3.30 10.03
C ALA A 164 8.07 4.23 10.36
N ALA A 165 7.05 3.71 11.07
CA ALA A 165 5.92 4.51 11.51
C ALA A 165 6.37 5.68 12.41
N GLU A 166 7.20 5.42 13.42
CA GLU A 166 7.76 6.47 14.29
C GLU A 166 8.50 7.55 13.48
N LYS A 167 9.31 7.13 12.51
CA LYS A 167 10.06 8.05 11.63
C LYS A 167 9.11 8.95 10.83
N MET A 168 8.08 8.39 10.21
CA MET A 168 7.11 9.15 9.42
C MET A 168 6.30 10.12 10.29
N LEU A 169 5.87 9.67 11.47
CA LEU A 169 5.17 10.54 12.42
C LEU A 169 6.05 11.73 12.87
N LYS A 170 7.32 11.51 13.20
CA LYS A 170 8.26 12.58 13.57
C LYS A 170 8.51 13.58 12.45
N LEU A 171 8.48 13.12 11.19
CA LEU A 171 8.76 13.99 10.04
C LEU A 171 7.54 14.81 9.61
N TYR A 172 6.35 14.22 9.65
CA TYR A 172 5.20 14.78 8.96
C TYR A 172 4.04 15.18 9.87
N LYS A 173 3.94 14.66 11.10
CA LYS A 173 2.87 15.05 12.02
C LYS A 173 3.25 16.30 12.80
N THR A 174 2.36 17.31 12.80
CA THR A 174 2.57 18.56 13.55
C THR A 174 2.04 18.45 14.98
N ASN A 175 2.42 19.40 15.83
CA ASN A 175 1.91 19.53 17.21
C ASN A 175 0.39 19.83 17.27
N LYS A 176 -0.19 20.27 16.14
CA LYS A 176 -1.64 20.53 16.03
C LYS A 176 -2.46 19.32 15.58
N ASN A 177 -1.84 18.13 15.53
CA ASN A 177 -2.41 16.91 14.96
C ASN A 177 -2.73 16.96 13.44
N THR A 178 -2.23 17.96 12.73
CA THR A 178 -2.30 18.03 11.27
C THR A 178 -1.05 17.41 10.65
N TRP A 179 -1.08 17.21 9.33
CA TRP A 179 0.03 16.68 8.57
C TRP A 179 0.67 17.76 7.72
N CYS A 180 2.00 17.79 7.65
CA CYS A 180 2.76 18.74 6.87
C CYS A 180 3.87 18.04 6.10
N PHE A 181 3.79 18.09 4.77
CA PHE A 181 4.76 17.49 3.85
C PHE A 181 5.62 18.53 3.12
N LYS A 182 5.47 19.82 3.49
CA LYS A 182 6.12 20.95 2.80
C LYS A 182 7.60 20.75 2.57
N ASP A 183 8.31 20.25 3.57
CA ASP A 183 9.76 20.09 3.53
C ASP A 183 10.20 18.76 2.90
N SER A 184 9.26 17.89 2.52
CA SER A 184 9.58 16.69 1.78
C SER A 184 9.90 16.99 0.33
N LYS A 185 10.95 16.32 -0.18
CA LYS A 185 11.29 16.35 -1.61
C LYS A 185 10.50 15.35 -2.43
N SER A 186 9.83 14.39 -1.76
CA SER A 186 9.06 13.34 -2.40
C SER A 186 7.75 13.87 -2.99
N CYS A 187 7.26 13.21 -4.01
CA CYS A 187 5.93 13.44 -4.55
C CYS A 187 4.86 13.12 -3.49
N ARG A 188 3.76 13.89 -3.45
CA ARG A 188 2.66 13.76 -2.47
C ARG A 188 1.69 12.64 -2.82
N LEU A 189 2.18 11.56 -3.40
CA LEU A 189 1.43 10.32 -3.61
C LEU A 189 1.68 9.38 -2.42
N ALA A 190 0.67 8.63 -2.01
CA ALA A 190 0.75 7.80 -0.80
C ALA A 190 1.88 6.77 -0.86
N ASP A 191 2.04 6.08 -1.98
CA ASP A 191 3.10 5.11 -2.22
C ASP A 191 4.48 5.77 -2.25
N VAL A 192 4.66 6.83 -3.05
CA VAL A 192 5.95 7.51 -3.20
C VAL A 192 6.40 8.10 -1.86
N MET A 193 5.50 8.82 -1.17
CA MET A 193 5.82 9.45 0.11
C MET A 193 6.23 8.41 1.17
N THR A 194 5.47 7.33 1.29
CA THR A 194 5.74 6.26 2.26
C THR A 194 7.05 5.55 1.94
N TYR A 195 7.26 5.21 0.67
CA TYR A 195 8.35 4.32 0.26
C TYR A 195 9.69 5.05 0.13
N GLU A 196 9.71 6.32 -0.29
CA GLU A 196 10.95 7.11 -0.33
C GLU A 196 11.40 7.57 1.06
N THR A 197 10.47 7.76 1.98
CA THR A 197 10.81 8.15 3.35
C THR A 197 11.55 7.05 4.10
N CYS A 198 11.33 5.80 3.76
CA CYS A 198 11.82 4.62 4.47
C CYS A 198 12.74 3.75 3.62
N LYS A 199 13.47 2.83 4.28
CA LYS A 199 14.16 1.73 3.59
C LYS A 199 13.12 0.70 3.15
N THR A 200 12.65 0.87 1.92
CA THR A 200 11.55 0.09 1.36
C THR A 200 12.07 -0.96 0.39
N TYR A 201 11.53 -2.18 0.52
CA TYR A 201 11.76 -3.28 -0.38
C TYR A 201 10.43 -3.80 -0.94
N ILE A 202 10.45 -4.22 -2.20
CA ILE A 202 9.32 -4.90 -2.82
C ILE A 202 9.59 -6.40 -2.92
N HIS A 203 8.56 -7.19 -2.62
CA HIS A 203 8.60 -8.62 -2.87
C HIS A 203 8.48 -8.89 -4.36
N THR A 204 9.35 -9.72 -4.90
CA THR A 204 9.46 -9.98 -6.35
C THR A 204 8.39 -10.93 -6.87
N TYR A 205 7.74 -11.71 -5.99
CA TYR A 205 6.54 -12.47 -6.32
C TYR A 205 5.29 -11.68 -5.94
N PRO A 206 4.24 -11.67 -6.78
CA PRO A 206 3.00 -10.94 -6.48
C PRO A 206 2.22 -11.65 -5.36
N VAL A 207 2.10 -10.99 -4.21
CA VAL A 207 1.40 -11.53 -3.02
C VAL A 207 -0.09 -11.18 -3.06
N PHE A 208 -0.39 -9.97 -3.52
CA PHE A 208 -1.73 -9.41 -3.63
C PHE A 208 -2.03 -8.93 -5.04
N TYR A 209 -3.30 -8.66 -5.34
CA TYR A 209 -3.74 -7.96 -6.55
C TYR A 209 -4.96 -7.09 -6.26
N SER A 210 -5.37 -6.22 -7.18
CA SER A 210 -6.48 -5.29 -6.97
C SER A 210 -7.82 -5.89 -7.42
N ASN A 211 -8.90 -5.61 -6.70
CA ASN A 211 -10.25 -5.89 -7.15
C ASN A 211 -10.76 -4.74 -8.02
N ILE A 212 -10.66 -4.90 -9.34
CA ILE A 212 -11.07 -3.88 -10.31
C ILE A 212 -12.58 -3.77 -10.53
N VAL A 213 -13.38 -4.72 -9.98
CA VAL A 213 -14.84 -4.75 -10.18
C VAL A 213 -15.52 -3.49 -9.65
N TYR A 214 -14.94 -2.89 -8.61
CA TYR A 214 -15.49 -1.67 -8.00
C TYR A 214 -14.96 -0.37 -8.62
N GLY A 215 -14.13 -0.45 -9.67
CA GLY A 215 -13.49 0.71 -10.28
C GLY A 215 -12.39 1.32 -9.43
N SER A 216 -11.86 2.46 -9.87
CA SER A 216 -10.94 3.32 -9.09
C SER A 216 -11.64 4.63 -8.77
N LEU A 217 -11.56 5.06 -7.51
CA LEU A 217 -12.11 6.35 -7.05
C LEU A 217 -11.16 7.52 -7.33
N ILE A 218 -9.87 7.23 -7.50
CA ILE A 218 -8.82 8.24 -7.66
C ILE A 218 -8.49 8.40 -9.15
N HIS A 219 -8.23 7.31 -9.84
CA HIS A 219 -7.76 7.27 -11.24
C HIS A 219 -8.59 6.28 -12.07
N PRO A 220 -9.82 6.60 -12.47
CA PRO A 220 -10.65 5.73 -13.31
C PRO A 220 -10.00 5.38 -14.65
N ASP A 221 -9.16 6.25 -15.18
CA ASP A 221 -8.39 6.09 -16.42
C ASP A 221 -7.26 5.04 -16.30
N HIS A 222 -6.84 4.67 -15.09
CA HIS A 222 -5.85 3.62 -14.86
C HIS A 222 -6.44 2.19 -14.85
N LEU A 223 -7.76 2.03 -14.86
CA LEU A 223 -8.42 0.71 -14.82
C LEU A 223 -7.91 -0.28 -15.87
N PRO A 224 -7.72 0.07 -17.16
CA PRO A 224 -7.19 -0.88 -18.14
C PRO A 224 -5.77 -1.38 -17.80
N SER A 225 -4.93 -0.51 -17.21
CA SER A 225 -3.59 -0.87 -16.76
C SER A 225 -3.62 -1.82 -15.56
N HIS A 226 -4.53 -1.57 -14.61
CA HIS A 226 -4.73 -2.44 -13.45
C HIS A 226 -5.32 -3.81 -13.86
N GLU A 227 -6.23 -3.84 -14.82
CA GLU A 227 -6.78 -5.08 -15.37
C GLU A 227 -5.68 -5.91 -16.03
N TYR A 228 -4.83 -5.28 -16.84
CA TYR A 228 -3.68 -5.93 -17.45
C TYR A 228 -2.73 -6.51 -16.40
N ALA A 229 -2.36 -5.73 -15.39
CA ALA A 229 -1.51 -6.20 -14.29
C ALA A 229 -2.14 -7.39 -13.54
N ASN A 230 -3.45 -7.30 -13.22
CA ASN A 230 -4.17 -8.38 -12.55
C ASN A 230 -4.17 -9.68 -13.35
N ASN A 231 -4.34 -9.61 -14.67
CA ASN A 231 -4.31 -10.79 -15.52
C ASN A 231 -2.94 -11.48 -15.47
N ILE A 232 -1.84 -10.70 -15.49
CA ILE A 232 -0.48 -11.22 -15.31
C ILE A 232 -0.32 -11.85 -13.93
N ILE A 233 -0.72 -11.14 -12.85
CA ILE A 233 -0.60 -11.64 -11.48
C ILE A 233 -1.37 -12.95 -11.29
N LYS A 234 -2.63 -13.00 -11.74
CA LYS A 234 -3.47 -14.21 -11.65
C LYS A 234 -2.84 -15.37 -12.45
N ASN A 235 -2.28 -15.08 -13.61
CA ASN A 235 -1.59 -16.09 -14.42
C ASN A 235 -0.36 -16.64 -13.67
N ILE A 236 0.46 -15.79 -13.07
CA ILE A 236 1.60 -16.19 -12.24
C ILE A 236 1.12 -17.07 -11.08
N ILE A 237 0.15 -16.61 -10.27
CA ILE A 237 -0.37 -17.33 -9.11
C ILE A 237 -0.97 -18.69 -9.49
N ASN A 238 -1.60 -18.80 -10.66
CA ASN A 238 -2.26 -20.03 -11.09
C ASN A 238 -1.30 -21.06 -11.67
N ASN A 239 -0.21 -20.61 -12.31
CA ASN A 239 0.70 -21.48 -13.06
C ASN A 239 2.05 -21.66 -12.40
N ASP A 240 2.30 -20.99 -11.25
CA ASP A 240 3.56 -21.16 -10.55
C ASP A 240 3.65 -22.55 -9.93
N SER A 241 4.44 -23.41 -10.58
CA SER A 241 4.75 -24.77 -10.13
C SER A 241 6.03 -24.85 -9.29
N THR A 242 6.69 -23.72 -9.03
CA THR A 242 8.02 -23.74 -8.39
C THR A 242 7.97 -24.19 -6.95
N GLY A 243 6.81 -24.11 -6.27
CA GLY A 243 6.63 -24.53 -4.87
C GLY A 243 7.60 -23.85 -3.90
N SER A 244 8.33 -22.86 -4.39
CA SER A 244 9.44 -22.20 -3.68
C SER A 244 9.00 -21.19 -2.62
N HIS A 245 7.67 -21.05 -2.43
CA HIS A 245 7.10 -20.15 -1.42
C HIS A 245 7.07 -20.82 -0.05
N THR A 246 8.15 -20.69 0.70
CA THR A 246 8.20 -21.26 2.07
C THR A 246 7.22 -20.59 3.03
N PHE A 247 6.68 -19.42 2.67
CA PHE A 247 5.80 -18.63 3.54
C PHE A 247 4.43 -18.23 2.91
N LEU A 248 4.18 -18.60 1.65
CA LEU A 248 2.88 -18.33 0.98
C LEU A 248 2.12 -19.63 0.74
N THR A 249 0.84 -19.65 1.08
CA THR A 249 -0.10 -20.71 0.71
C THR A 249 -1.26 -20.10 -0.05
N LYS A 250 -1.47 -20.53 -1.29
CA LYS A 250 -2.54 -20.01 -2.14
C LYS A 250 -3.91 -20.25 -1.49
N LEU A 251 -4.74 -19.22 -1.45
CA LEU A 251 -6.12 -19.29 -1.02
C LEU A 251 -7.04 -19.66 -2.20
N ASN A 252 -8.07 -20.46 -1.93
CA ASN A 252 -9.16 -20.69 -2.88
C ASN A 252 -10.09 -19.46 -2.81
N ILE A 253 -9.86 -18.50 -3.69
CA ILE A 253 -10.70 -17.31 -3.80
C ILE A 253 -11.84 -17.67 -4.78
N ASN A 254 -13.02 -17.97 -4.23
CA ASN A 254 -14.26 -18.18 -4.98
C ASN A 254 -14.97 -16.85 -5.23
#